data_3397c704a5bfebc9bfae90dcee818b56
#
_entry.id   3397c704a5bfebc9bfae90dcee818b56
#
_cell.length_a   1.000
_cell.length_b   1.000
_cell.length_c   1.000
_cell.angle_alpha   90.00
_cell.angle_beta   90.00
_cell.angle_gamma   90.00
#
_symmetry.space_group_name_H-M   'P 1'
#
loop_
_entity.id
_entity.type
_entity.pdbx_description
1 polymer ?
#
loop_
_entity_poly.entity_id
_entity_poly.type
_entity_poly.pdbx_seq_one_letter_code
_entity_poly.pdbx_strand_id
1 'polypeptide(L)'
;MKEVDIYTDGACKGNPGPGGWGALLRAPNGHEKEIYGGELETTNNRMELTAVIRAIESLKSPCAVALYLDSEYVRKGITEWVHGWKARGWRTAAKQPVKNADLWQRLDELVHHGDHEIQWHWVKGHAGHVDNERADALANLGVEQALSSM
;
A
#
# COMPACT_ATOMS: atom_id res chain seq x y z
N MET A 1 -7.60 -18.87 10.84
CA MET A 1 -7.36 -17.99 9.67
C MET A 1 -6.11 -18.43 8.92
N LYS A 2 -6.12 -18.23 7.61
CA LYS A 2 -4.91 -18.44 6.81
C LYS A 2 -3.93 -17.32 7.11
N GLU A 3 -2.66 -17.64 7.15
CA GLU A 3 -1.59 -16.67 7.38
C GLU A 3 -0.97 -16.25 6.06
N VAL A 4 -0.59 -14.99 5.93
CA VAL A 4 0.11 -14.48 4.77
C VAL A 4 1.04 -13.34 5.17
N ASP A 5 2.25 -13.36 4.60
CA ASP A 5 3.19 -12.24 4.71
C ASP A 5 3.07 -11.41 3.45
N ILE A 6 2.94 -10.10 3.60
CA ILE A 6 2.79 -9.18 2.48
C ILE A 6 3.88 -8.09 2.59
N TYR A 7 4.54 -7.83 1.45
CA TYR A 7 5.57 -6.80 1.34
C TYR A 7 5.14 -5.84 0.25
N THR A 8 5.05 -4.55 0.55
CA THR A 8 4.51 -3.56 -0.39
C THR A 8 5.47 -2.39 -0.58
N ASP A 9 5.41 -1.79 -1.77
CA ASP A 9 6.17 -0.58 -2.07
C ASP A 9 5.50 0.22 -3.18
N GLY A 10 5.85 1.51 -3.25
CA GLY A 10 5.41 2.41 -4.30
C GLY A 10 6.60 3.19 -4.84
N ALA A 11 6.54 3.55 -6.10
CA ALA A 11 7.58 4.33 -6.77
C ALA A 11 6.94 5.34 -7.71
N CYS A 12 7.61 6.48 -7.90
CA CYS A 12 7.12 7.51 -8.82
C CYS A 12 8.29 8.26 -9.42
N LYS A 13 8.26 8.42 -10.75
CA LYS A 13 9.26 9.21 -11.47
C LYS A 13 8.76 10.63 -11.64
N GLY A 14 9.33 11.56 -10.86
CA GLY A 14 8.75 12.87 -10.69
C GLY A 14 7.55 12.76 -9.74
N ASN A 15 7.10 13.85 -9.19
CA ASN A 15 6.04 13.79 -8.18
C ASN A 15 5.18 15.06 -8.29
N PRO A 16 4.15 15.10 -9.14
CA PRO A 16 3.53 13.96 -9.85
C PRO A 16 4.29 13.51 -11.12
N GLY A 17 3.95 12.29 -11.56
CA GLY A 17 4.51 11.70 -12.76
C GLY A 17 4.15 10.24 -12.88
N PRO A 18 4.77 9.49 -13.80
CA PRO A 18 4.53 8.06 -13.92
C PRO A 18 4.95 7.34 -12.65
N GLY A 19 4.08 6.49 -12.14
CA GLY A 19 4.35 5.74 -10.92
C GLY A 19 3.91 4.31 -11.01
N GLY A 20 4.37 3.50 -10.05
CA GLY A 20 4.03 2.10 -9.95
C GLY A 20 3.93 1.65 -8.50
N TRP A 21 3.24 0.55 -8.31
CA TRP A 21 3.09 -0.10 -7.02
C TRP A 21 3.38 -1.58 -7.16
N GLY A 22 3.84 -2.20 -6.09
CA GLY A 22 4.14 -3.62 -6.09
C GLY A 22 3.87 -4.26 -4.76
N ALA A 23 3.51 -5.54 -4.79
CA ALA A 23 3.30 -6.33 -3.60
C ALA A 23 3.73 -7.78 -3.83
N LEU A 24 4.43 -8.33 -2.83
CA LEU A 24 4.80 -9.72 -2.77
C LEU A 24 4.02 -10.35 -1.64
N LEU A 25 3.26 -11.42 -1.94
CA LEU A 25 2.49 -12.14 -0.95
C LEU A 25 3.07 -13.55 -0.81
N ARG A 26 3.31 -13.99 0.42
CA ARG A 26 3.89 -15.32 0.68
C ARG A 26 3.07 -16.08 1.70
N ALA A 27 2.67 -17.30 1.34
CA ALA A 27 2.00 -18.23 2.26
C ALA A 27 3.03 -18.99 3.11
N PRO A 28 2.62 -19.57 4.26
CA PRO A 28 3.55 -20.31 5.13
C PRO A 28 4.25 -21.50 4.44
N ASN A 29 3.61 -22.08 3.42
CA ASN A 29 4.21 -23.17 2.65
C ASN A 29 5.25 -22.70 1.63
N GLY A 30 5.54 -21.39 1.58
CA GLY A 30 6.50 -20.81 0.66
C GLY A 30 5.92 -20.40 -0.68
N HIS A 31 4.64 -20.67 -0.94
CA HIS A 31 3.99 -20.26 -2.18
C HIS A 31 3.93 -18.72 -2.24
N GLU A 32 4.33 -18.15 -3.38
CA GLU A 32 4.39 -16.70 -3.54
C GLU A 32 3.51 -16.23 -4.68
N LYS A 33 3.00 -15.00 -4.51
CA LYS A 33 2.26 -14.30 -5.55
C LYS A 33 2.81 -12.88 -5.65
N GLU A 34 3.10 -12.45 -6.86
CA GLU A 34 3.59 -11.09 -7.13
C GLU A 34 2.52 -10.35 -7.91
N ILE A 35 2.20 -9.14 -7.46
CA ILE A 35 1.27 -8.25 -8.17
C ILE A 35 1.90 -6.88 -8.28
N TYR A 36 1.61 -6.19 -9.38
CA TYR A 36 2.07 -4.82 -9.59
C TYR A 36 1.21 -4.12 -10.62
N GLY A 37 1.32 -2.81 -10.66
CA GLY A 37 0.63 -1.99 -11.63
C GLY A 37 1.20 -0.59 -11.63
N GLY A 38 0.72 0.26 -12.54
CA GLY A 38 1.22 1.61 -12.66
C GLY A 38 0.18 2.57 -13.20
N GLU A 39 0.47 3.86 -13.04
CA GLU A 39 -0.36 4.96 -13.53
C GLU A 39 0.56 6.01 -14.14
N LEU A 40 0.10 6.64 -15.23
CA LEU A 40 0.91 7.63 -15.93
C LEU A 40 1.05 8.94 -15.17
N GLU A 41 0.06 9.29 -14.36
CA GLU A 41 0.10 10.54 -13.60
C GLU A 41 -0.38 10.27 -12.18
N THR A 42 0.56 10.17 -11.26
CA THR A 42 0.29 9.85 -9.87
C THR A 42 1.36 10.44 -8.97
N THR A 43 1.36 10.07 -7.69
CA THR A 43 2.36 10.49 -6.72
C THR A 43 2.91 9.28 -5.98
N ASN A 44 4.05 9.45 -5.35
CA ASN A 44 4.64 8.39 -4.54
C ASN A 44 3.68 7.95 -3.42
N ASN A 45 3.05 8.91 -2.74
CA ASN A 45 2.11 8.58 -1.65
C ASN A 45 0.90 7.78 -2.14
N ARG A 46 0.36 8.12 -3.31
CA ARG A 46 -0.75 7.34 -3.88
C ARG A 46 -0.33 5.92 -4.21
N MET A 47 0.87 5.75 -4.73
CA MET A 47 1.38 4.42 -5.08
C MET A 47 1.65 3.57 -3.84
N GLU A 48 2.15 4.18 -2.77
CA GLU A 48 2.32 3.49 -1.49
C GLU A 48 0.98 2.99 -0.93
N LEU A 49 -0.04 3.84 -0.95
CA LEU A 49 -1.39 3.45 -0.51
C LEU A 49 -1.99 2.37 -1.42
N THR A 50 -1.84 2.54 -2.74
CA THR A 50 -2.39 1.60 -3.71
C THR A 50 -1.80 0.21 -3.54
N ALA A 51 -0.49 0.11 -3.29
CA ALA A 51 0.16 -1.18 -3.07
C ALA A 51 -0.50 -1.95 -1.92
N VAL A 52 -0.72 -1.29 -0.79
CA VAL A 52 -1.36 -1.91 0.37
C VAL A 52 -2.80 -2.32 0.05
N ILE A 53 -3.57 -1.41 -0.54
CA ILE A 53 -4.96 -1.66 -0.90
C ILE A 53 -5.08 -2.86 -1.82
N ARG A 54 -4.31 -2.87 -2.91
CA ARG A 54 -4.37 -3.96 -3.91
C ARG A 54 -3.94 -5.30 -3.33
N ALA A 55 -2.92 -5.28 -2.45
CA ALA A 55 -2.47 -6.50 -1.79
C ALA A 55 -3.57 -7.11 -0.93
N ILE A 56 -4.23 -6.31 -0.10
CA ILE A 56 -5.31 -6.78 0.76
C ILE A 56 -6.51 -7.23 -0.08
N GLU A 57 -6.87 -6.48 -1.11
CA GLU A 57 -7.97 -6.82 -2.01
C GLU A 57 -7.76 -8.14 -2.74
N SER A 58 -6.51 -8.54 -2.95
CA SER A 58 -6.19 -9.78 -3.65
C SER A 58 -6.43 -11.04 -2.82
N LEU A 59 -6.66 -10.89 -1.53
CA LEU A 59 -6.90 -12.02 -0.62
C LEU A 59 -8.33 -12.50 -0.81
N LYS A 60 -8.50 -13.81 -1.02
CA LYS A 60 -9.79 -14.41 -1.35
C LYS A 60 -10.56 -14.96 -0.14
N SER A 61 -9.93 -14.98 1.02
CA SER A 61 -10.55 -15.47 2.25
C SER A 61 -9.95 -14.69 3.43
N PRO A 62 -10.62 -14.68 4.60
CA PRO A 62 -10.07 -14.00 5.77
C PRO A 62 -8.68 -14.52 6.11
N CYS A 63 -7.73 -13.61 6.31
CA CYS A 63 -6.33 -13.93 6.59
C CYS A 63 -5.81 -13.17 7.79
N ALA A 64 -4.85 -13.80 8.48
CA ALA A 64 -3.99 -13.11 9.42
C ALA A 64 -2.79 -12.61 8.62
N VAL A 65 -2.69 -11.31 8.45
CA VAL A 65 -1.72 -10.66 7.57
C VAL A 65 -0.60 -10.02 8.37
N ALA A 66 0.65 -10.37 8.03
CA ALA A 66 1.81 -9.63 8.48
C ALA A 66 2.24 -8.74 7.30
N LEU A 67 2.06 -7.44 7.44
CA LEU A 67 2.28 -6.49 6.34
C LEU A 67 3.51 -5.65 6.61
N TYR A 68 4.50 -5.75 5.71
CA TYR A 68 5.81 -5.11 5.83
C TYR A 68 5.93 -3.97 4.82
N LEU A 69 6.20 -2.77 5.30
CA LEU A 69 6.35 -1.58 4.45
C LEU A 69 7.22 -0.54 5.15
N ASP A 70 7.78 0.38 4.37
CA ASP A 70 8.63 1.44 4.89
C ASP A 70 8.01 2.84 4.80
N SER A 71 6.80 2.95 4.25
CA SER A 71 6.16 4.24 4.04
C SER A 71 5.76 4.91 5.36
N GLU A 72 6.43 6.00 5.70
CA GLU A 72 6.06 6.83 6.84
C GLU A 72 4.69 7.48 6.67
N TYR A 73 4.36 7.82 5.43
CA TYR A 73 3.06 8.41 5.11
C TYR A 73 1.91 7.46 5.45
N VAL A 74 2.03 6.19 5.05
CA VAL A 74 1.01 5.19 5.37
C VAL A 74 0.97 4.95 6.87
N ARG A 75 2.14 4.84 7.51
CA ARG A 75 2.23 4.61 8.95
C ARG A 75 1.51 5.70 9.73
N LYS A 76 1.86 6.96 9.48
CA LYS A 76 1.26 8.09 10.19
C LYS A 76 -0.23 8.20 9.92
N GLY A 77 -0.63 7.98 8.68
CA GLY A 77 -2.05 8.05 8.33
C GLY A 77 -2.89 7.03 9.06
N ILE A 78 -2.48 5.76 9.04
CA ILE A 78 -3.28 4.70 9.64
C ILE A 78 -3.25 4.71 11.18
N THR A 79 -2.15 5.18 11.77
CA THR A 79 -1.99 5.19 13.22
C THR A 79 -2.43 6.50 13.87
N GLU A 80 -2.34 7.63 13.16
CA GLU A 80 -2.57 8.95 13.78
C GLU A 80 -3.67 9.74 13.09
N TRP A 81 -3.68 9.84 11.76
CA TRP A 81 -4.53 10.81 11.06
C TRP A 81 -5.95 10.35 10.78
N VAL A 82 -6.13 9.07 10.46
CA VAL A 82 -7.42 8.53 9.99
C VAL A 82 -8.55 8.77 10.99
N HIS A 83 -8.28 8.58 12.28
CA HIS A 83 -9.30 8.75 13.31
C HIS A 83 -9.87 10.17 13.34
N GLY A 84 -8.99 11.18 13.25
CA GLY A 84 -9.41 12.57 13.20
C GLY A 84 -10.16 12.89 11.91
N TRP A 85 -9.68 12.38 10.78
CA TRP A 85 -10.36 12.59 9.49
C TRP A 85 -11.78 12.01 9.50
N LYS A 86 -11.95 10.82 10.04
CA LYS A 86 -13.27 10.18 10.13
C LYS A 86 -14.20 11.03 11.00
N ALA A 87 -13.71 11.52 12.13
CA ALA A 87 -14.49 12.35 13.04
C ALA A 87 -14.92 13.66 12.39
N ARG A 88 -14.14 14.18 11.43
CA ARG A 88 -14.42 15.45 10.73
C ARG A 88 -15.05 15.25 9.35
N GLY A 89 -15.53 14.05 9.04
CA GLY A 89 -16.14 13.78 7.74
C GLY A 89 -15.15 13.85 6.58
N TRP A 90 -13.94 13.35 6.82
CA TRP A 90 -12.84 13.32 5.83
C TRP A 90 -12.36 14.70 5.42
N ARG A 91 -12.29 15.57 6.42
CA ARG A 91 -11.73 16.91 6.27
C ARG A 91 -10.57 17.10 7.22
N THR A 92 -9.65 17.99 6.84
CA THR A 92 -8.53 18.37 7.73
C THR A 92 -9.06 19.26 8.85
N ALA A 93 -8.20 19.55 9.84
CA ALA A 93 -8.53 20.50 10.90
C ALA A 93 -8.90 21.89 10.35
N ALA A 94 -8.32 22.27 9.20
CA ALA A 94 -8.63 23.52 8.51
C ALA A 94 -9.87 23.42 7.62
N LYS A 95 -10.65 22.34 7.72
CA LYS A 95 -11.89 22.10 6.97
C LYS A 95 -11.68 21.93 5.47
N GLN A 96 -10.47 21.60 5.04
CA GLN A 96 -10.17 21.28 3.65
C GLN A 96 -10.35 19.78 3.40
N PRO A 97 -10.70 19.36 2.17
CA PRO A 97 -10.78 17.93 1.86
C PRO A 97 -9.44 17.23 2.14
N VAL A 98 -9.49 16.03 2.70
CA VAL A 98 -8.28 15.23 2.94
C VAL A 98 -7.66 14.83 1.61
N LYS A 99 -6.35 15.05 1.47
CA LYS A 99 -5.61 14.65 0.28
C LYS A 99 -5.58 13.12 0.17
N ASN A 100 -5.86 12.60 -1.02
CA ASN A 100 -5.94 11.16 -1.26
C ASN A 100 -7.07 10.48 -0.45
N ALA A 101 -8.13 11.21 -0.16
CA ALA A 101 -9.26 10.70 0.63
C ALA A 101 -9.85 9.43 0.04
N ASP A 102 -9.91 9.32 -1.29
CA ASP A 102 -10.42 8.13 -1.98
C ASP A 102 -9.65 6.87 -1.54
N LEU A 103 -8.33 6.94 -1.54
CA LEU A 103 -7.49 5.81 -1.14
C LEU A 103 -7.52 5.57 0.36
N TRP A 104 -7.50 6.63 1.17
CA TRP A 104 -7.56 6.48 2.62
C TRP A 104 -8.88 5.89 3.08
N GLN A 105 -9.99 6.26 2.46
CA GLN A 105 -11.30 5.70 2.79
C GLN A 105 -11.35 4.21 2.44
N ARG A 106 -10.78 3.82 1.30
CA ARG A 106 -10.73 2.42 0.91
C ARG A 106 -9.85 1.60 1.86
N LEU A 107 -8.69 2.14 2.22
CA LEU A 107 -7.78 1.46 3.15
C LEU A 107 -8.44 1.30 4.53
N ASP A 108 -9.07 2.36 5.03
CA ASP A 108 -9.78 2.31 6.31
C ASP A 108 -10.85 1.22 6.31
N GLU A 109 -11.61 1.13 5.22
CA GLU A 109 -12.64 0.10 5.07
C GLU A 109 -12.04 -1.31 5.12
N LEU A 110 -10.96 -1.53 4.40
CA LEU A 110 -10.30 -2.84 4.37
C LEU A 110 -9.68 -3.23 5.71
N VAL A 111 -9.10 -2.26 6.42
CA VAL A 111 -8.39 -2.51 7.68
C VAL A 111 -9.34 -2.59 8.88
N HIS A 112 -10.27 -1.66 8.99
CA HIS A 112 -11.11 -1.54 10.19
C HIS A 112 -12.48 -2.20 10.04
N HIS A 113 -12.94 -2.45 8.82
CA HIS A 113 -14.25 -3.02 8.56
C HIS A 113 -14.19 -4.31 7.75
N GLY A 114 -12.99 -4.80 7.43
CA GLY A 114 -12.79 -6.05 6.71
C GLY A 114 -12.64 -7.24 7.64
N ASP A 115 -12.50 -8.41 7.03
CA ASP A 115 -12.42 -9.68 7.76
C ASP A 115 -11.00 -10.13 8.07
N HIS A 116 -9.99 -9.35 7.66
CA HIS A 116 -8.59 -9.70 7.87
C HIS A 116 -8.08 -9.13 9.19
N GLU A 117 -7.15 -9.85 9.81
CA GLU A 117 -6.40 -9.34 10.96
C GLU A 117 -5.05 -8.88 10.43
N ILE A 118 -4.77 -7.58 10.52
CA ILE A 118 -3.55 -7.00 9.94
C ILE A 118 -2.60 -6.57 11.05
N GLN A 119 -1.38 -7.12 11.02
CA GLN A 119 -0.28 -6.68 11.86
C GLN A 119 0.67 -5.87 10.98
N TRP A 120 0.90 -4.63 11.38
CA TRP A 120 1.77 -3.70 10.64
C TRP A 120 3.20 -3.85 11.12
N HIS A 121 4.12 -4.08 10.17
CA HIS A 121 5.55 -4.15 10.43
C HIS A 121 6.25 -3.04 9.65
N TRP A 122 6.69 -2.02 10.38
CA TRP A 122 7.33 -0.86 9.79
C TRP A 122 8.82 -1.13 9.63
N VAL A 123 9.26 -1.27 8.37
CA VAL A 123 10.67 -1.50 8.05
C VAL A 123 11.33 -0.16 7.79
N LYS A 124 12.59 -0.03 8.22
CA LYS A 124 13.32 1.21 8.08
C LYS A 124 14.23 1.12 6.86
N GLY A 125 13.75 1.61 5.71
CA GLY A 125 14.45 1.53 4.45
C GLY A 125 14.41 0.13 3.83
N HIS A 126 15.02 -0.02 2.65
CA HIS A 126 15.03 -1.30 1.93
C HIS A 126 16.31 -2.11 2.16
N ALA A 127 17.39 -1.46 2.56
CA ALA A 127 18.69 -2.10 2.66
C ALA A 127 18.66 -3.29 3.62
N GLY A 128 19.04 -4.46 3.12
CA GLY A 128 19.06 -5.67 3.90
C GLY A 128 17.73 -6.40 4.03
N HIS A 129 16.65 -5.85 3.48
CA HIS A 129 15.33 -6.48 3.47
C HIS A 129 15.01 -7.01 2.08
N VAL A 130 15.42 -8.25 1.81
CA VAL A 130 15.31 -8.88 0.49
C VAL A 130 13.88 -8.81 -0.06
N ASP A 131 12.89 -9.11 0.76
CA ASP A 131 11.50 -9.12 0.30
C ASP A 131 10.95 -7.72 0.02
N ASN A 132 11.38 -6.73 0.79
CA ASN A 132 11.00 -5.34 0.51
C ASN A 132 11.71 -4.81 -0.73
N GLU A 133 12.93 -5.28 -1.01
CA GLU A 133 13.61 -4.98 -2.27
C GLU A 133 12.88 -5.60 -3.45
N ARG A 134 12.30 -6.79 -3.27
CA ARG A 134 11.47 -7.41 -4.31
C ARG A 134 10.20 -6.59 -4.57
N ALA A 135 9.57 -6.08 -3.53
CA ALA A 135 8.41 -5.19 -3.68
C ALA A 135 8.79 -3.90 -4.41
N ASP A 136 9.96 -3.35 -4.11
CA ASP A 136 10.50 -2.19 -4.82
C ASP A 136 10.69 -2.49 -6.31
N ALA A 137 11.27 -3.64 -6.63
CA ALA A 137 11.45 -4.05 -8.02
C ALA A 137 10.11 -4.18 -8.74
N LEU A 138 9.09 -4.72 -8.08
CA LEU A 138 7.74 -4.83 -8.63
C LEU A 138 7.13 -3.45 -8.87
N ALA A 139 7.32 -2.51 -7.95
CA ALA A 139 6.84 -1.14 -8.12
C ALA A 139 7.48 -0.49 -9.35
N ASN A 140 8.76 -0.74 -9.59
CA ASN A 140 9.46 -0.22 -10.77
C ASN A 140 8.96 -0.89 -12.06
N LEU A 141 8.60 -2.17 -12.02
CA LEU A 141 7.93 -2.82 -13.15
C LEU A 141 6.58 -2.15 -13.44
N GLY A 142 5.89 -1.73 -12.40
CA GLY A 142 4.65 -0.98 -12.55
C GLY A 142 4.87 0.35 -13.28
N VAL A 143 5.95 1.06 -12.95
CA VAL A 143 6.31 2.30 -13.66
C VAL A 143 6.53 2.00 -15.14
N GLU A 144 7.31 0.95 -15.45
CA GLU A 144 7.59 0.57 -16.84
C GLU A 144 6.31 0.20 -17.58
N GLN A 145 5.38 -0.51 -16.93
CA GLN A 145 4.09 -0.86 -17.51
C GLN A 145 3.29 0.39 -17.86
N ALA A 146 3.26 1.38 -16.96
CA ALA A 146 2.57 2.64 -17.21
C ALA A 146 3.18 3.36 -18.41
N LEU A 147 4.52 3.43 -18.46
CA LEU A 147 5.21 4.10 -19.56
C LEU A 147 4.98 3.40 -20.91
N SER A 148 4.90 2.07 -20.92
CA SER A 148 4.70 1.32 -22.16
C SER A 148 3.27 1.43 -22.68
N SER A 149 2.32 1.95 -21.88
CA SER A 149 0.95 2.15 -22.31
C SER A 149 0.73 3.51 -22.97
N MET A 150 1.77 4.30 -23.08
CA MET A 150 1.69 5.63 -23.71
C MET A 150 1.52 5.54 -25.23
#